data_bbe994cb65b9e59f49206e07089adab5
#
_entry.id   bbe994cb65b9e59f49206e07089adab5
#
_cell.length_a   1.000
_cell.length_b   1.000
_cell.length_c   1.000
_cell.angle_alpha   90.00
_cell.angle_beta   90.00
_cell.angle_gamma   90.00
#
_symmetry.space_group_name_H-M   'P 1'
#
loop_
_entity.id
_entity.type
_entity.pdbx_description
1 polymer ?
#
loop_
_entity_poly.entity_id
_entity_poly.type
_entity_poly.pdbx_seq_one_letter_code
_entity_poly.pdbx_strand_id
1 'polypeptide(L)'
;KSEIKSKRKKQLFFDPSQPKMPLAPGVPAVYSVALATKTDVKKAVKIAKDDPEQWRHTTLSERHELLSGAALNMRKRRGDLIGTAAAVCGKTFYESDPEISEAIDFIEYYPHSLRLMEQHTSLKLSPLGVVLVIPPWNFPIAIPTGGVAAALACGNTVLFKPSPLAFPLGAEIAKCFWDAGIPREALQLVCCEDGEPIQTLSGHPDVDTIIFTGGTHTALKMLEKRPDAELSAETGGKNATIVTAMAD
;
A
#
# COMPACT_ATOMS: atom_id res chain seq x y z
N LYS A 1 22.99 -2.78 23.50
CA LYS A 1 21.70 -3.30 22.97
C LYS A 1 20.53 -2.30 23.13
N SER A 2 20.53 -1.40 24.12
CA SER A 2 19.50 -0.38 24.36
C SER A 2 19.61 0.84 23.44
N GLU A 3 20.82 1.28 23.09
CA GLU A 3 21.05 2.43 22.20
C GLU A 3 20.72 2.14 20.73
N ILE A 4 20.89 0.90 20.28
CA ILE A 4 20.55 0.49 18.91
C ILE A 4 19.02 0.46 18.72
N LYS A 5 18.26 0.06 19.76
CA LYS A 5 16.79 0.11 19.72
C LYS A 5 16.24 1.54 19.71
N SER A 6 16.91 2.50 20.34
CA SER A 6 16.50 3.91 20.37
C SER A 6 16.70 4.60 19.01
N LYS A 7 17.77 4.29 18.29
CA LYS A 7 18.02 4.85 16.93
C LYS A 7 17.08 4.29 15.85
N ARG A 8 16.59 3.05 15.99
CA ARG A 8 15.60 2.47 15.06
C ARG A 8 14.19 3.06 15.19
N LYS A 9 13.83 3.66 16.34
CA LYS A 9 12.51 4.31 16.54
C LYS A 9 12.32 5.63 15.78
N LYS A 10 13.35 6.24 15.19
CA LYS A 10 13.30 7.53 14.50
C LYS A 10 12.99 7.44 12.99
N GLN A 11 12.65 6.29 12.46
CA GLN A 11 12.34 6.09 11.03
C GLN A 11 10.84 5.88 10.75
N LEU A 12 9.97 6.43 11.57
CA LEU A 12 8.57 6.60 11.21
C LEU A 12 8.46 7.86 10.34
N PHE A 13 7.94 7.70 9.12
CA PHE A 13 7.64 8.78 8.17
C PHE A 13 6.55 9.76 8.67
N PHE A 14 6.26 9.77 9.95
CA PHE A 14 5.36 10.71 10.59
C PHE A 14 6.18 11.64 11.49
N ASP A 15 6.47 12.83 11.00
CA ASP A 15 7.09 13.91 11.77
C ASP A 15 6.05 15.01 12.03
N PRO A 16 5.59 15.17 13.28
CA PRO A 16 4.60 16.20 13.62
C PRO A 16 5.12 17.63 13.45
N SER A 17 6.42 17.85 13.22
CA SER A 17 7.03 19.14 12.97
C SER A 17 7.03 19.55 11.49
N GLN A 18 6.71 18.63 10.58
CA GLN A 18 6.67 18.91 9.14
C GLN A 18 5.45 19.78 8.75
N PRO A 19 5.57 20.57 7.67
CA PRO A 19 4.48 21.40 7.22
C PRO A 19 3.21 20.58 6.93
N LYS A 20 2.10 21.04 7.50
CA LYS A 20 0.81 20.39 7.36
C LYS A 20 0.26 20.63 5.97
N MET A 21 -0.11 19.55 5.28
CA MET A 21 -0.75 19.64 3.97
C MET A 21 -2.24 19.99 4.16
N PRO A 22 -2.75 21.14 3.67
CA PRO A 22 -4.16 21.47 3.78
C PRO A 22 -4.98 20.55 2.88
N LEU A 23 -6.10 20.02 3.41
CA LEU A 23 -7.06 19.18 2.66
C LEU A 23 -7.74 19.96 1.53
N ALA A 24 -7.93 21.26 1.71
CA ALA A 24 -8.41 22.23 0.72
C ALA A 24 -8.02 23.64 1.17
N PRO A 25 -8.03 24.65 0.29
CA PRO A 25 -7.80 26.02 0.67
C PRO A 25 -8.75 26.47 1.80
N GLY A 26 -8.20 26.95 2.92
CA GLY A 26 -8.97 27.42 4.07
C GLY A 26 -9.35 26.37 5.10
N VAL A 27 -9.10 25.08 4.88
CA VAL A 27 -9.30 24.03 5.86
C VAL A 27 -8.03 23.82 6.68
N PRO A 28 -8.08 23.83 8.03
CA PRO A 28 -6.91 23.53 8.85
C PRO A 28 -6.36 22.14 8.51
N ALA A 29 -5.05 22.03 8.40
CA ALA A 29 -4.42 20.74 8.15
C ALA A 29 -4.67 19.79 9.33
N VAL A 30 -5.21 18.62 9.05
CA VAL A 30 -5.57 17.60 10.05
C VAL A 30 -4.39 16.66 10.36
N TYR A 31 -3.40 16.62 9.48
CA TYR A 31 -2.22 15.77 9.65
C TYR A 31 -0.98 16.40 9.00
N SER A 32 0.16 15.89 9.36
CA SER A 32 1.43 16.15 8.67
C SER A 32 2.11 14.83 8.32
N VAL A 33 2.78 14.78 7.19
CA VAL A 33 3.51 13.61 6.73
C VAL A 33 4.88 14.03 6.22
N ALA A 34 5.92 13.28 6.60
CA ALA A 34 7.23 13.44 6.00
C ALA A 34 7.23 12.83 4.59
N LEU A 35 7.53 13.65 3.60
CA LEU A 35 7.61 13.19 2.22
C LEU A 35 8.97 12.56 1.95
N ALA A 36 8.96 11.38 1.34
CA ALA A 36 10.17 10.68 0.96
C ALA A 36 10.88 11.41 -0.19
N THR A 37 12.17 11.66 0.02
CA THR A 37 13.06 12.17 -1.01
C THR A 37 13.51 11.04 -1.95
N LYS A 38 14.18 11.40 -3.05
CA LYS A 38 14.82 10.40 -3.93
C LYS A 38 15.80 9.49 -3.19
N THR A 39 16.50 10.02 -2.19
CA THR A 39 17.44 9.25 -1.37
C THR A 39 16.70 8.25 -0.49
N ASP A 40 15.57 8.66 0.14
CA ASP A 40 14.75 7.79 0.96
C ASP A 40 14.14 6.66 0.13
N VAL A 41 13.66 6.97 -1.07
CA VAL A 41 13.14 5.97 -2.03
C VAL A 41 14.20 4.92 -2.36
N LYS A 42 15.42 5.33 -2.74
CA LYS A 42 16.51 4.38 -3.02
C LYS A 42 16.85 3.50 -1.82
N LYS A 43 16.84 4.08 -0.62
CA LYS A 43 17.07 3.34 0.62
C LYS A 43 15.94 2.33 0.88
N ALA A 44 14.69 2.72 0.67
CA ALA A 44 13.53 1.84 0.83
C ALA A 44 13.60 0.64 -0.14
N VAL A 45 13.91 0.88 -1.42
CA VAL A 45 14.10 -0.19 -2.41
C VAL A 45 15.23 -1.13 -1.99
N LYS A 46 16.37 -0.57 -1.55
CA LYS A 46 17.49 -1.40 -1.08
C LYS A 46 17.10 -2.30 0.10
N ILE A 47 16.39 -1.76 1.10
CA ILE A 47 15.92 -2.54 2.25
C ILE A 47 14.97 -3.65 1.81
N ALA A 48 14.02 -3.34 0.90
CA ALA A 48 13.09 -4.34 0.36
C ALA A 48 13.82 -5.45 -0.41
N LYS A 49 14.86 -5.10 -1.19
CA LYS A 49 15.67 -6.06 -1.95
C LYS A 49 16.51 -6.94 -1.04
N ASP A 50 17.14 -6.35 -0.04
CA ASP A 50 18.02 -7.05 0.92
C ASP A 50 17.22 -8.01 1.83
N ASP A 51 15.92 -7.73 2.07
CA ASP A 51 15.02 -8.52 2.92
C ASP A 51 15.66 -8.96 4.26
N PRO A 52 16.08 -8.01 5.10
CA PRO A 52 16.88 -8.31 6.30
C PRO A 52 16.14 -9.15 7.35
N GLU A 53 14.82 -9.16 7.31
CA GLU A 53 13.96 -9.95 8.19
C GLU A 53 13.58 -11.31 7.58
N GLN A 54 14.12 -11.65 6.40
CA GLN A 54 13.95 -12.94 5.71
C GLN A 54 12.48 -13.29 5.43
N TRP A 55 11.66 -12.28 5.12
CA TRP A 55 10.23 -12.45 4.82
C TRP A 55 9.98 -13.47 3.71
N ARG A 56 10.84 -13.49 2.68
CA ARG A 56 10.73 -14.44 1.55
C ARG A 56 10.86 -15.90 1.96
N HIS A 57 11.51 -16.16 3.10
CA HIS A 57 11.74 -17.52 3.59
C HIS A 57 10.73 -17.97 4.64
N THR A 58 9.79 -17.12 5.04
CA THR A 58 8.67 -17.52 5.89
C THR A 58 7.75 -18.48 5.13
N THR A 59 7.13 -19.39 5.86
CA THR A 59 6.15 -20.32 5.28
C THR A 59 4.83 -19.62 4.97
N LEU A 60 4.02 -20.18 4.07
CA LEU A 60 2.69 -19.66 3.81
C LEU A 60 1.82 -19.66 5.08
N SER A 61 2.00 -20.65 5.95
CA SER A 61 1.23 -20.71 7.21
C SER A 61 1.56 -19.55 8.15
N GLU A 62 2.85 -19.24 8.32
CA GLU A 62 3.30 -18.09 9.13
C GLU A 62 2.77 -16.77 8.54
N ARG A 63 2.88 -16.58 7.23
CA ARG A 63 2.34 -15.39 6.56
C ARG A 63 0.81 -15.28 6.72
N HIS A 64 0.10 -16.40 6.60
CA HIS A 64 -1.36 -16.42 6.78
C HIS A 64 -1.75 -16.03 8.21
N GLU A 65 -1.07 -16.54 9.22
CA GLU A 65 -1.33 -16.17 10.63
C GLU A 65 -1.14 -14.68 10.87
N LEU A 66 -0.04 -14.10 10.38
CA LEU A 66 0.23 -12.67 10.49
C LEU A 66 -0.80 -11.82 9.71
N LEU A 67 -1.19 -12.26 8.52
CA LEU A 67 -2.21 -11.58 7.72
C LEU A 67 -3.59 -11.64 8.39
N SER A 68 -4.00 -12.80 8.94
CA SER A 68 -5.24 -12.89 9.73
C SER A 68 -5.20 -11.98 10.98
N GLY A 69 -4.03 -11.81 11.58
CA GLY A 69 -3.81 -10.80 12.63
C GLY A 69 -4.07 -9.38 12.13
N ALA A 70 -3.62 -9.04 10.92
CA ALA A 70 -3.88 -7.74 10.29
C ALA A 70 -5.37 -7.53 10.00
N ALA A 71 -6.07 -8.57 9.50
CA ALA A 71 -7.52 -8.55 9.31
C ALA A 71 -8.27 -8.28 10.64
N LEU A 72 -7.83 -8.92 11.73
CA LEU A 72 -8.39 -8.68 13.06
C LEU A 72 -8.14 -7.25 13.53
N ASN A 73 -6.95 -6.68 13.27
CA ASN A 73 -6.62 -5.30 13.59
C ASN A 73 -7.51 -4.32 12.79
N MET A 74 -7.79 -4.58 11.51
CA MET A 74 -8.72 -3.78 10.72
C MET A 74 -10.14 -3.82 11.28
N ARG A 75 -10.62 -5.01 11.69
CA ARG A 75 -11.94 -5.14 12.37
C ARG A 75 -12.03 -4.27 13.62
N LYS A 76 -10.99 -4.32 14.46
CA LYS A 76 -10.92 -3.52 15.71
C LYS A 76 -10.86 -2.01 15.45
N ARG A 77 -10.23 -1.59 14.36
CA ARG A 77 -10.01 -0.19 13.99
C ARG A 77 -10.99 0.30 12.93
N ARG A 78 -12.10 -0.44 12.71
CA ARG A 78 -13.11 -0.08 11.71
C ARG A 78 -13.60 1.36 11.84
N GLY A 79 -13.92 1.81 13.04
CA GLY A 79 -14.36 3.18 13.29
C GLY A 79 -13.30 4.24 12.96
N ASP A 80 -12.04 3.98 13.30
CA ASP A 80 -10.91 4.88 12.98
C ASP A 80 -10.69 4.98 11.47
N LEU A 81 -10.74 3.85 10.76
CA LEU A 81 -10.62 3.81 9.30
C LEU A 81 -11.76 4.56 8.60
N ILE A 82 -13.01 4.38 9.05
CA ILE A 82 -14.18 5.12 8.54
C ILE A 82 -14.00 6.62 8.78
N GLY A 83 -13.66 7.01 10.00
CA GLY A 83 -13.46 8.41 10.35
C GLY A 83 -12.34 9.06 9.55
N THR A 84 -11.23 8.35 9.36
CA THR A 84 -10.10 8.84 8.53
C THR A 84 -10.51 8.96 7.07
N ALA A 85 -11.24 7.97 6.51
CA ALA A 85 -11.73 8.01 5.13
C ALA A 85 -12.67 9.21 4.89
N ALA A 86 -13.57 9.47 5.83
CA ALA A 86 -14.44 10.64 5.78
C ALA A 86 -13.64 11.95 5.83
N ALA A 87 -12.63 12.04 6.71
CA ALA A 87 -11.84 13.25 6.90
C ALA A 87 -10.92 13.59 5.73
N VAL A 88 -10.31 12.59 5.08
CA VAL A 88 -9.26 12.83 4.06
C VAL A 88 -9.73 12.61 2.63
N CYS A 89 -10.71 11.72 2.40
CA CYS A 89 -11.22 11.39 1.07
C CYS A 89 -12.68 11.80 0.87
N GLY A 90 -13.36 12.32 1.90
CA GLY A 90 -14.76 12.72 1.82
C GLY A 90 -15.74 11.55 1.66
N LYS A 91 -15.32 10.31 1.96
CA LYS A 91 -16.17 9.13 1.82
C LYS A 91 -17.23 9.08 2.90
N THR A 92 -18.44 8.69 2.54
CA THR A 92 -19.53 8.47 3.51
C THR A 92 -19.30 7.18 4.30
N PHE A 93 -20.01 7.04 5.43
CA PHE A 93 -19.98 5.79 6.21
C PHE A 93 -20.50 4.61 5.42
N TYR A 94 -21.54 4.80 4.60
CA TYR A 94 -22.11 3.77 3.75
C TYR A 94 -21.18 3.25 2.68
N GLU A 95 -20.21 4.05 2.23
CA GLU A 95 -19.18 3.65 1.29
C GLU A 95 -17.98 3.04 1.99
N SER A 96 -17.57 3.58 3.14
CA SER A 96 -16.36 3.16 3.84
C SER A 96 -16.55 1.83 4.58
N ASP A 97 -17.72 1.57 5.15
CA ASP A 97 -17.97 0.35 5.92
C ASP A 97 -17.89 -0.94 5.07
N PRO A 98 -18.55 -1.03 3.90
CA PRO A 98 -18.38 -2.16 2.99
C PRO A 98 -16.94 -2.29 2.48
N GLU A 99 -16.26 -1.18 2.20
CA GLU A 99 -14.89 -1.18 1.72
C GLU A 99 -13.90 -1.80 2.73
N ILE A 100 -14.13 -1.56 4.03
CA ILE A 100 -13.33 -2.22 5.08
C ILE A 100 -13.61 -3.72 5.12
N SER A 101 -14.85 -4.14 4.93
CA SER A 101 -15.19 -5.57 4.86
C SER A 101 -14.49 -6.24 3.69
N GLU A 102 -14.50 -5.60 2.51
CA GLU A 102 -13.78 -6.05 1.32
C GLU A 102 -12.26 -6.12 1.57
N ALA A 103 -11.69 -5.12 2.22
CA ALA A 103 -10.27 -5.13 2.59
C ALA A 103 -9.92 -6.34 3.48
N ILE A 104 -10.75 -6.65 4.46
CA ILE A 104 -10.61 -7.80 5.35
C ILE A 104 -10.72 -9.11 4.56
N ASP A 105 -11.69 -9.20 3.64
CA ASP A 105 -11.87 -10.36 2.79
C ASP A 105 -10.65 -10.60 1.89
N PHE A 106 -10.04 -9.56 1.32
CA PHE A 106 -8.79 -9.69 0.56
C PHE A 106 -7.64 -10.26 1.41
N ILE A 107 -7.48 -9.75 2.66
CA ILE A 107 -6.41 -10.25 3.55
C ILE A 107 -6.57 -11.74 3.83
N GLU A 108 -7.79 -12.22 4.04
CA GLU A 108 -8.07 -13.64 4.34
C GLU A 108 -8.07 -14.50 3.06
N TYR A 109 -8.57 -13.97 1.95
CA TYR A 109 -8.76 -14.71 0.70
C TYR A 109 -7.44 -15.05 0.00
N TYR A 110 -6.50 -14.11 -0.08
CA TYR A 110 -5.27 -14.36 -0.83
C TYR A 110 -4.40 -15.47 -0.25
N PRO A 111 -4.13 -15.55 1.06
CA PRO A 111 -3.43 -16.70 1.63
C PRO A 111 -4.20 -18.02 1.46
N HIS A 112 -5.54 -17.98 1.55
CA HIS A 112 -6.38 -19.14 1.29
C HIS A 112 -6.25 -19.63 -0.15
N SER A 113 -6.37 -18.73 -1.12
CA SER A 113 -6.22 -19.01 -2.55
C SER A 113 -4.83 -19.60 -2.86
N LEU A 114 -3.77 -19.02 -2.28
CA LEU A 114 -2.41 -19.53 -2.45
C LEU A 114 -2.23 -20.93 -1.87
N ARG A 115 -2.86 -21.22 -0.74
CA ARG A 115 -2.88 -22.59 -0.15
C ARG A 115 -3.53 -23.61 -1.06
N LEU A 116 -4.60 -23.24 -1.77
CA LEU A 116 -5.21 -24.11 -2.79
C LEU A 116 -4.25 -24.37 -3.95
N MET A 117 -3.49 -23.35 -4.37
CA MET A 117 -2.47 -23.54 -5.42
C MET A 117 -1.32 -24.46 -4.97
N GLU A 118 -0.87 -24.36 -3.72
CA GLU A 118 0.18 -25.26 -3.17
C GLU A 118 -0.21 -26.73 -3.17
N GLN A 119 -1.51 -27.08 -3.20
CA GLN A 119 -1.97 -28.47 -3.28
C GLN A 119 -1.69 -29.10 -4.65
N HIS A 120 -1.39 -28.29 -5.68
CA HIS A 120 -1.04 -28.78 -7.00
C HIS A 120 0.45 -29.12 -7.06
N THR A 121 0.77 -30.39 -7.03
CA THR A 121 2.16 -30.91 -7.01
C THR A 121 3.00 -30.53 -8.23
N SER A 122 2.37 -30.11 -9.32
CA SER A 122 3.04 -29.64 -10.54
C SER A 122 3.43 -28.16 -10.50
N LEU A 123 2.96 -27.40 -9.49
CA LEU A 123 3.27 -25.99 -9.34
C LEU A 123 4.43 -25.79 -8.37
N LYS A 124 5.39 -24.97 -8.78
CA LYS A 124 6.43 -24.45 -7.89
C LYS A 124 6.20 -22.95 -7.74
N LEU A 125 5.72 -22.55 -6.58
CA LEU A 125 5.50 -21.15 -6.25
C LEU A 125 6.77 -20.53 -5.68
N SER A 126 7.07 -19.29 -6.08
CA SER A 126 8.20 -18.52 -5.56
C SER A 126 7.84 -17.03 -5.54
N PRO A 127 8.33 -16.27 -4.54
CA PRO A 127 8.19 -14.82 -4.55
C PRO A 127 8.83 -14.20 -5.79
N LEU A 128 8.22 -13.14 -6.32
CA LEU A 128 8.79 -12.34 -7.41
C LEU A 128 9.95 -11.46 -6.93
N GLY A 129 9.85 -10.95 -5.71
CA GLY A 129 10.88 -10.11 -5.10
C GLY A 129 10.30 -8.86 -4.45
N VAL A 130 10.62 -7.69 -4.97
CA VAL A 130 10.14 -6.39 -4.49
C VAL A 130 8.91 -5.97 -5.28
N VAL A 131 7.79 -5.82 -4.61
CA VAL A 131 6.51 -5.38 -5.19
C VAL A 131 6.20 -3.94 -4.78
N LEU A 132 5.97 -3.08 -5.76
CA LEU A 132 5.52 -1.71 -5.56
C LEU A 132 4.00 -1.63 -5.72
N VAL A 133 3.30 -1.23 -4.66
CA VAL A 133 1.83 -1.07 -4.65
C VAL A 133 1.48 0.41 -4.71
N ILE A 134 0.80 0.83 -5.79
CA ILE A 134 0.37 2.21 -6.05
C ILE A 134 -1.15 2.23 -6.25
N PRO A 135 -1.93 2.34 -5.19
CA PRO A 135 -3.39 2.37 -5.24
C PRO A 135 -3.94 3.77 -5.52
N PRO A 136 -5.24 3.88 -5.89
CA PRO A 136 -5.93 5.13 -6.10
C PRO A 136 -6.36 5.75 -4.76
N TRP A 137 -6.98 6.94 -4.85
CA TRP A 137 -7.54 7.66 -3.69
C TRP A 137 -9.03 7.40 -3.46
N ASN A 138 -9.78 6.97 -4.48
CA ASN A 138 -11.25 6.83 -4.44
C ASN A 138 -11.73 5.54 -3.76
N PHE A 139 -10.93 4.49 -3.78
CA PHE A 139 -11.06 3.28 -2.94
C PHE A 139 -9.82 3.13 -2.07
N PRO A 140 -9.68 3.98 -1.04
CA PRO A 140 -8.41 4.17 -0.33
C PRO A 140 -8.15 3.11 0.73
N ILE A 141 -9.04 2.15 0.94
CA ILE A 141 -8.92 1.08 1.95
C ILE A 141 -8.81 -0.29 1.27
N ALA A 142 -9.79 -0.70 0.48
CA ALA A 142 -9.83 -2.05 -0.09
C ALA A 142 -8.70 -2.28 -1.12
N ILE A 143 -8.58 -1.41 -2.12
CA ILE A 143 -7.59 -1.60 -3.19
C ILE A 143 -6.14 -1.61 -2.66
N PRO A 144 -5.70 -0.64 -1.81
CA PRO A 144 -4.36 -0.71 -1.22
C PRO A 144 -4.16 -1.95 -0.36
N THR A 145 -5.14 -2.32 0.45
CA THR A 145 -5.07 -3.51 1.30
C THR A 145 -4.95 -4.79 0.47
N GLY A 146 -5.73 -4.90 -0.60
CA GLY A 146 -5.70 -6.04 -1.52
C GLY A 146 -4.32 -6.22 -2.16
N GLY A 147 -3.75 -5.15 -2.74
CA GLY A 147 -2.42 -5.21 -3.35
C GLY A 147 -1.32 -5.57 -2.34
N VAL A 148 -1.35 -4.97 -1.15
CA VAL A 148 -0.39 -5.26 -0.07
C VAL A 148 -0.54 -6.71 0.40
N ALA A 149 -1.77 -7.16 0.68
CA ALA A 149 -2.04 -8.51 1.19
C ALA A 149 -1.64 -9.59 0.17
N ALA A 150 -1.98 -9.42 -1.11
CA ALA A 150 -1.60 -10.36 -2.16
C ALA A 150 -0.08 -10.50 -2.28
N ALA A 151 0.64 -9.38 -2.31
CA ALA A 151 2.09 -9.38 -2.42
C ALA A 151 2.76 -10.04 -1.20
N LEU A 152 2.33 -9.69 0.02
CA LEU A 152 2.86 -10.26 1.27
C LEU A 152 2.53 -11.76 1.38
N ALA A 153 1.32 -12.19 1.03
CA ALA A 153 0.93 -13.61 1.05
C ALA A 153 1.85 -14.46 0.18
N CYS A 154 2.26 -13.94 -0.98
CA CYS A 154 3.20 -14.59 -1.90
C CYS A 154 4.67 -14.53 -1.44
N GLY A 155 4.96 -13.93 -0.28
CA GLY A 155 6.33 -13.83 0.27
C GLY A 155 7.16 -12.71 -0.35
N ASN A 156 6.54 -11.76 -1.04
CA ASN A 156 7.24 -10.60 -1.56
C ASN A 156 7.43 -9.53 -0.48
N THR A 157 8.48 -8.72 -0.61
CA THR A 157 8.59 -7.46 0.14
C THR A 157 7.83 -6.37 -0.58
N VAL A 158 7.22 -5.46 0.17
CA VAL A 158 6.28 -4.47 -0.36
C VAL A 158 6.74 -3.04 -0.10
N LEU A 159 6.76 -2.25 -1.15
CA LEU A 159 6.84 -0.80 -1.11
C LEU A 159 5.44 -0.25 -1.33
N PHE A 160 4.79 0.19 -0.27
CA PHE A 160 3.42 0.70 -0.32
C PHE A 160 3.43 2.22 -0.46
N LYS A 161 3.03 2.71 -1.63
CA LYS A 161 2.91 4.15 -1.94
C LYS A 161 1.45 4.54 -2.10
N PRO A 162 0.74 4.93 -1.04
CA PRO A 162 -0.63 5.42 -1.14
C PRO A 162 -0.71 6.71 -1.94
N SER A 163 -1.90 7.03 -2.44
CA SER A 163 -2.14 8.35 -3.04
C SER A 163 -1.86 9.47 -2.02
N PRO A 164 -1.30 10.61 -2.45
CA PRO A 164 -1.11 11.78 -1.57
C PRO A 164 -2.39 12.20 -0.83
N LEU A 165 -3.54 12.09 -1.47
CA LEU A 165 -4.85 12.41 -0.87
C LEU A 165 -5.26 11.40 0.23
N ALA A 166 -4.62 10.24 0.31
CA ALA A 166 -4.97 9.15 1.22
C ALA A 166 -3.81 8.72 2.13
N PHE A 167 -2.76 9.52 2.29
CA PHE A 167 -1.61 9.16 3.13
C PHE A 167 -1.98 8.73 4.56
N PRO A 168 -2.88 9.43 5.27
CA PRO A 168 -3.28 9.00 6.62
C PRO A 168 -3.93 7.61 6.63
N LEU A 169 -4.79 7.31 5.66
CA LEU A 169 -5.37 5.97 5.52
C LEU A 169 -4.31 4.92 5.21
N GLY A 170 -3.38 5.24 4.31
CA GLY A 170 -2.24 4.36 4.03
C GLY A 170 -1.42 4.04 5.27
N ALA A 171 -1.21 5.02 6.16
CA ALA A 171 -0.52 4.83 7.42
C ALA A 171 -1.32 3.94 8.40
N GLU A 172 -2.65 4.14 8.50
CA GLU A 172 -3.51 3.31 9.34
C GLU A 172 -3.59 1.87 8.83
N ILE A 173 -3.65 1.68 7.50
CA ILE A 173 -3.58 0.34 6.88
C ILE A 173 -2.24 -0.32 7.21
N ALA A 174 -1.13 0.32 6.90
CA ALA A 174 0.20 -0.22 7.17
C ALA A 174 0.37 -0.58 8.66
N LYS A 175 -0.19 0.24 9.56
CA LYS A 175 -0.18 -0.02 10.99
C LYS A 175 -0.94 -1.30 11.37
N CYS A 176 -2.05 -1.61 10.70
CA CYS A 176 -2.78 -2.86 10.95
C CYS A 176 -1.90 -4.09 10.67
N PHE A 177 -1.08 -4.04 9.62
CA PHE A 177 -0.14 -5.11 9.28
C PHE A 177 1.04 -5.16 10.26
N TRP A 178 1.64 -4.01 10.59
CA TRP A 178 2.77 -3.96 11.53
C TRP A 178 2.39 -4.39 12.95
N ASP A 179 1.21 -3.98 13.43
CA ASP A 179 0.70 -4.36 14.75
C ASP A 179 0.34 -5.86 14.81
N ALA A 180 0.19 -6.53 13.68
CA ALA A 180 0.06 -7.99 13.57
C ALA A 180 1.41 -8.73 13.59
N GLY A 181 2.52 -8.01 13.52
CA GLY A 181 3.86 -8.60 13.56
C GLY A 181 4.57 -8.65 12.20
N ILE A 182 3.97 -8.14 11.12
CA ILE A 182 4.65 -8.06 9.83
C ILE A 182 5.79 -7.04 9.93
N PRO A 183 7.03 -7.43 9.56
CA PRO A 183 8.19 -6.56 9.68
C PRO A 183 8.05 -5.28 8.84
N ARG A 184 8.53 -4.16 9.37
CA ARG A 184 8.52 -2.89 8.63
C ARG A 184 9.40 -2.90 7.39
N GLU A 185 10.41 -3.73 7.39
CA GLU A 185 11.31 -3.98 6.27
C GLU A 185 10.63 -4.78 5.15
N ALA A 186 9.68 -5.66 5.51
CA ALA A 186 8.87 -6.41 4.55
C ALA A 186 7.70 -5.58 3.99
N LEU A 187 7.16 -4.64 4.78
CA LEU A 187 6.13 -3.69 4.36
C LEU A 187 6.57 -2.26 4.69
N GLN A 188 7.02 -1.53 3.71
CA GLN A 188 7.46 -0.14 3.85
C GLN A 188 6.42 0.82 3.29
N LEU A 189 5.99 1.79 4.12
CA LEU A 189 5.13 2.90 3.69
C LEU A 189 6.01 4.01 3.10
N VAL A 190 5.77 4.37 1.84
CA VAL A 190 6.52 5.39 1.11
C VAL A 190 5.57 6.51 0.70
N CYS A 191 5.51 7.56 1.51
CA CYS A 191 4.74 8.76 1.19
C CYS A 191 5.59 9.69 0.32
N CYS A 192 5.28 9.81 -0.95
CA CYS A 192 5.93 10.76 -1.85
C CYS A 192 4.92 11.40 -2.79
N GLU A 193 5.21 12.62 -3.20
CA GLU A 193 4.45 13.33 -4.23
C GLU A 193 4.76 12.81 -5.63
N ASP A 194 3.95 13.26 -6.58
CA ASP A 194 4.23 13.06 -8.00
C ASP A 194 5.53 13.79 -8.39
N GLY A 195 6.25 13.28 -9.38
CA GLY A 195 7.49 13.85 -9.85
C GLY A 195 8.69 12.89 -9.70
N GLU A 196 9.87 13.42 -9.35
CA GLU A 196 11.12 12.64 -9.32
C GLU A 196 11.11 11.44 -8.36
N PRO A 197 10.56 11.54 -7.12
CA PRO A 197 10.57 10.41 -6.19
C PRO A 197 9.79 9.21 -6.72
N ILE A 198 8.55 9.41 -7.19
CA ILE A 198 7.73 8.31 -7.72
C ILE A 198 8.32 7.76 -9.03
N GLN A 199 8.92 8.62 -9.86
CA GLN A 199 9.60 8.19 -11.08
C GLN A 199 10.86 7.36 -10.78
N THR A 200 11.55 7.69 -9.69
CA THR A 200 12.70 6.90 -9.21
C THR A 200 12.22 5.55 -8.67
N LEU A 201 11.09 5.54 -7.95
CA LEU A 201 10.53 4.34 -7.35
C LEU A 201 10.03 3.36 -8.42
N SER A 202 9.14 3.82 -9.33
CA SER A 202 8.58 2.98 -10.40
C SER A 202 9.59 2.61 -11.49
N GLY A 203 10.62 3.41 -11.68
CA GLY A 203 11.69 3.16 -12.63
C GLY A 203 12.89 2.39 -12.06
N HIS A 204 12.85 1.98 -10.79
CA HIS A 204 14.01 1.35 -10.15
C HIS A 204 14.18 -0.10 -10.63
N PRO A 205 15.39 -0.53 -11.05
CA PRO A 205 15.61 -1.89 -11.57
C PRO A 205 15.37 -3.00 -10.54
N ASP A 206 15.52 -2.71 -9.26
CA ASP A 206 15.24 -3.65 -8.15
C ASP A 206 13.78 -3.69 -7.71
N VAL A 207 12.87 -2.99 -8.39
CA VAL A 207 11.42 -3.19 -8.26
C VAL A 207 11.03 -4.23 -9.30
N ASP A 208 10.67 -5.42 -8.85
CA ASP A 208 10.41 -6.57 -9.72
C ASP A 208 9.00 -6.51 -10.34
N THR A 209 8.01 -6.05 -9.58
CA THR A 209 6.61 -5.97 -10.01
C THR A 209 5.95 -4.69 -9.50
N ILE A 210 5.04 -4.14 -10.30
CA ILE A 210 4.21 -2.98 -9.92
C ILE A 210 2.74 -3.38 -9.97
N ILE A 211 2.03 -3.18 -8.86
CA ILE A 211 0.56 -3.26 -8.79
C ILE A 211 0.02 -1.83 -8.78
N PHE A 212 -0.65 -1.45 -9.84
CA PHE A 212 -1.11 -0.08 -10.05
C PHE A 212 -2.60 -0.01 -10.34
N THR A 213 -3.31 0.87 -9.65
CA THR A 213 -4.68 1.25 -10.01
C THR A 213 -4.78 2.76 -10.13
N GLY A 214 -5.20 3.25 -11.32
CA GLY A 214 -5.27 4.68 -11.57
C GLY A 214 -5.48 5.04 -13.04
N GLY A 215 -4.97 6.18 -13.46
CA GLY A 215 -5.13 6.66 -14.84
C GLY A 215 -4.31 5.87 -15.86
N THR A 216 -4.91 5.51 -17.01
CA THR A 216 -4.24 4.79 -18.10
C THR A 216 -2.96 5.48 -18.56
N HIS A 217 -2.99 6.81 -18.67
CA HIS A 217 -1.80 7.59 -19.05
C HIS A 217 -0.62 7.40 -18.09
N THR A 218 -0.88 7.24 -16.79
CA THR A 218 0.16 6.99 -15.80
C THR A 218 0.78 5.60 -15.98
N ALA A 219 -0.06 4.57 -16.21
CA ALA A 219 0.42 3.22 -16.48
C ALA A 219 1.29 3.16 -17.75
N LEU A 220 0.85 3.81 -18.83
CA LEU A 220 1.63 3.88 -20.08
C LEU A 220 2.98 4.58 -19.87
N LYS A 221 3.04 5.67 -19.10
CA LYS A 221 4.31 6.33 -18.76
C LYS A 221 5.25 5.44 -17.93
N MET A 222 4.71 4.57 -17.07
CA MET A 222 5.53 3.60 -16.35
C MET A 222 6.17 2.61 -17.32
N LEU A 223 5.39 2.07 -18.25
CA LEU A 223 5.88 1.14 -19.28
C LEU A 223 6.85 1.80 -20.28
N GLU A 224 6.64 3.07 -20.63
CA GLU A 224 7.60 3.81 -21.46
C GLU A 224 8.98 3.91 -20.80
N LYS A 225 9.03 4.06 -19.47
CA LYS A 225 10.28 4.16 -18.70
C LYS A 225 10.89 2.81 -18.37
N ARG A 226 10.07 1.80 -18.16
CA ARG A 226 10.43 0.43 -17.81
C ARG A 226 9.62 -0.55 -18.66
N PRO A 227 9.96 -0.74 -19.95
CA PRO A 227 9.27 -1.70 -20.82
C PRO A 227 9.35 -3.15 -20.35
N ASP A 228 10.37 -3.45 -19.55
CA ASP A 228 10.64 -4.74 -18.92
C ASP A 228 9.92 -4.98 -17.59
N ALA A 229 9.24 -3.95 -17.05
CA ALA A 229 8.57 -4.07 -15.76
C ALA A 229 7.34 -4.99 -15.87
N GLU A 230 7.21 -5.90 -14.92
CA GLU A 230 5.96 -6.62 -14.72
C GLU A 230 4.94 -5.68 -14.08
N LEU A 231 3.95 -5.25 -14.86
CA LEU A 231 2.93 -4.29 -14.46
C LEU A 231 1.55 -4.93 -14.44
N SER A 232 1.00 -5.14 -13.24
CA SER A 232 -0.42 -5.46 -13.03
C SER A 232 -1.18 -4.15 -12.86
N ALA A 233 -1.96 -3.75 -13.88
CA ALA A 233 -2.61 -2.44 -13.87
C ALA A 233 -4.11 -2.53 -14.11
N GLU A 234 -4.88 -1.88 -13.24
CA GLU A 234 -6.29 -1.60 -13.45
C GLU A 234 -6.46 -0.11 -13.78
N THR A 235 -6.91 0.18 -15.02
CA THR A 235 -6.96 1.55 -15.53
C THR A 235 -8.17 1.79 -16.42
N GLY A 236 -8.64 3.04 -16.43
CA GLY A 236 -9.71 3.48 -17.31
C GLY A 236 -11.09 2.97 -16.92
N GLY A 237 -12.00 3.00 -17.88
CA GLY A 237 -13.38 2.55 -17.74
C GLY A 237 -14.19 2.88 -19.00
N LYS A 238 -15.36 2.24 -19.13
CA LYS A 238 -16.29 2.43 -20.24
C LYS A 238 -17.64 3.00 -19.77
N ASN A 239 -17.74 3.41 -18.51
CA ASN A 239 -18.95 3.98 -17.97
C ASN A 239 -19.29 5.31 -18.65
N ALA A 240 -20.56 5.48 -18.99
CA ALA A 240 -21.06 6.73 -19.57
C ALA A 240 -21.60 7.63 -18.45
N THR A 241 -21.24 8.91 -18.51
CA THR A 241 -21.84 9.96 -17.70
C THR A 241 -22.74 10.82 -18.59
N ILE A 242 -24.02 10.93 -18.23
CA ILE A 242 -24.99 11.77 -18.95
C ILE A 242 -25.19 13.05 -18.15
N VAL A 243 -24.72 14.17 -18.71
CA VAL A 243 -24.91 15.49 -18.12
C VAL A 243 -26.13 16.13 -18.79
N THR A 244 -27.17 16.40 -18.00
CA THR A 244 -28.40 17.04 -18.48
C THR A 244 -28.36 18.55 -18.21
N ALA A 245 -29.30 19.29 -18.80
CA ALA A 245 -29.43 20.73 -18.53
C ALA A 245 -29.82 21.07 -17.08
N MET A 246 -30.16 20.07 -16.28
CA MET A 246 -30.52 20.21 -14.85
C MET A 246 -29.35 19.88 -13.92
N ALA A 247 -28.17 19.54 -14.46
CA ALA A 247 -26.98 19.28 -13.66
C ALA A 247 -26.36 20.61 -13.17
N ASP A 248 -25.80 20.61 -11.95
CA ASP A 248 -25.02 21.72 -11.41
C ASP A 248 -23.65 21.84 -12.09
#